data_38318b9968e41336f91ad7e0a698c5a3
#
_entry.id   38318b9968e41336f91ad7e0a698c5a3
#
_cell.length_a   1.000
_cell.length_b   1.000
_cell.length_c   1.000
_cell.angle_alpha   90.00
_cell.angle_beta   90.00
_cell.angle_gamma   90.00
#
_symmetry.space_group_name_H-M   'P 1'
#
loop_
_entity.id
_entity.type
_entity.pdbx_description
1 polymer ?
#
loop_
_entity_poly.entity_id
_entity_poly.type
_entity_poly.pdbx_seq_one_letter_code
_entity_poly.pdbx_strand_id
1 'polypeptide(L)'
;MPEITPDETWDEMFDEIYLTTYALNLRERDSAAEAEAAAQLVGVERSAEILDVPTGFGRHAIPLAKLGFHVTGVDRSGVQLSEARRSAGEVEWPKWIQADFRELPFEDETFDAVLCLFTSIGYRGEEGDRAAFGEFLRVLRPGGAVVIEALHRDRLMAIFQERSWDPLEDDALLLEERRFDYVAGEIETDHTLLAVDERRGVTFRLRVYTATELVRLLHDVGFGEIDCFGDFEGAPLSRETRLVVRARKP
;
A
#
# COMPACT_ATOMS: atom_id res chain seq x y z
N MET A 1 -19.83 2.05 -24.26
CA MET A 1 -19.57 1.32 -23.02
C MET A 1 -19.80 2.29 -21.89
N PRO A 2 -20.41 1.94 -20.76
CA PRO A 2 -20.43 2.84 -19.62
C PRO A 2 -18.98 3.17 -19.23
N GLU A 3 -18.75 4.41 -18.88
CA GLU A 3 -17.45 4.86 -18.36
C GLU A 3 -17.26 4.27 -16.97
N ILE A 4 -16.33 3.33 -16.82
CA ILE A 4 -16.03 2.69 -15.53
C ILE A 4 -15.38 3.74 -14.65
N THR A 5 -15.94 3.99 -13.48
CA THR A 5 -15.38 4.97 -12.55
C THR A 5 -14.07 4.46 -11.93
N PRO A 6 -13.13 5.34 -11.53
CA PRO A 6 -11.90 4.92 -10.82
C PRO A 6 -12.17 4.08 -9.57
N ASP A 7 -13.32 4.29 -8.91
CA ASP A 7 -13.73 3.53 -7.72
C ASP A 7 -14.12 2.10 -8.04
N GLU A 8 -14.88 1.86 -9.13
CA GLU A 8 -15.27 0.51 -9.57
C GLU A 8 -14.03 -0.31 -10.00
N THR A 9 -13.11 0.30 -10.73
CA THR A 9 -11.88 -0.37 -11.16
C THR A 9 -10.99 -0.78 -9.99
N TRP A 10 -10.93 0.05 -8.95
CA TRP A 10 -10.21 -0.28 -7.72
C TRP A 10 -10.81 -1.51 -7.03
N ASP A 11 -12.15 -1.54 -6.86
CA ASP A 11 -12.81 -2.64 -6.19
C ASP A 11 -12.58 -3.96 -6.95
N GLU A 12 -12.68 -3.95 -8.29
CA GLU A 12 -12.38 -5.12 -9.11
C GLU A 12 -10.90 -5.57 -8.99
N MET A 13 -9.94 -4.64 -8.96
CA MET A 13 -8.51 -4.96 -8.89
C MET A 13 -8.13 -5.56 -7.54
N PHE A 14 -8.61 -4.99 -6.43
CA PHE A 14 -8.19 -5.36 -5.08
C PHE A 14 -9.07 -6.42 -4.40
N ASP A 15 -10.06 -6.96 -5.08
CA ASP A 15 -10.85 -8.10 -4.60
C ASP A 15 -10.21 -9.46 -4.97
N GLU A 16 -10.93 -10.31 -5.67
CA GLU A 16 -10.49 -11.68 -5.99
C GLU A 16 -9.28 -11.72 -6.92
N ILE A 17 -9.18 -10.78 -7.89
CA ILE A 17 -8.07 -10.75 -8.86
C ILE A 17 -6.74 -10.56 -8.13
N TYR A 18 -6.68 -9.62 -7.19
CA TYR A 18 -5.47 -9.37 -6.41
C TYR A 18 -5.03 -10.59 -5.58
N LEU A 19 -5.98 -11.27 -4.93
CA LEU A 19 -5.67 -12.47 -4.15
C LEU A 19 -5.13 -13.60 -5.02
N THR A 20 -5.67 -13.74 -6.23
CA THR A 20 -5.25 -14.80 -7.17
C THR A 20 -3.88 -14.49 -7.79
N THR A 21 -3.60 -13.23 -8.10
CA THR A 21 -2.40 -12.85 -8.85
C THR A 21 -1.21 -12.48 -7.97
N TYR A 22 -1.45 -11.72 -6.90
CA TYR A 22 -0.37 -11.15 -6.07
C TYR A 22 -0.15 -11.86 -4.74
N ALA A 23 -1.20 -12.36 -4.09
CA ALA A 23 -1.05 -12.96 -2.77
C ALA A 23 -0.14 -14.20 -2.77
N LEU A 24 -0.11 -14.96 -3.86
CA LEU A 24 0.78 -16.12 -4.03
C LEU A 24 2.25 -15.69 -4.12
N ASN A 25 2.55 -14.71 -4.98
CA ASN A 25 3.90 -14.17 -5.14
C ASN A 25 4.42 -13.46 -3.88
N LEU A 26 3.51 -12.95 -3.04
CA LEU A 26 3.87 -12.29 -1.78
C LEU A 26 4.14 -13.26 -0.63
N ARG A 27 3.74 -14.55 -0.75
CA ARG A 27 4.05 -15.57 0.26
C ARG A 27 5.55 -15.85 0.39
N GLU A 28 6.31 -15.64 -0.68
CA GLU A 28 7.77 -15.81 -0.68
C GLU A 28 8.51 -14.62 -0.04
N ARG A 29 7.85 -13.47 0.14
CA ARG A 29 8.44 -12.31 0.80
C ARG A 29 8.39 -12.50 2.32
N ASP A 30 9.47 -12.13 2.99
CA ASP A 30 9.49 -12.12 4.46
C ASP A 30 8.70 -10.91 5.00
N SER A 31 7.36 -11.05 4.97
CA SER A 31 6.45 -10.02 5.46
C SER A 31 6.64 -9.72 6.95
N ALA A 32 7.16 -10.68 7.72
CA ALA A 32 7.45 -10.47 9.14
C ALA A 32 8.67 -9.56 9.32
N ALA A 33 9.75 -9.80 8.58
CA ALA A 33 10.93 -8.93 8.59
C ALA A 33 10.60 -7.53 8.05
N GLU A 34 9.83 -7.42 6.96
CA GLU A 34 9.39 -6.11 6.43
C GLU A 34 8.56 -5.34 7.48
N ALA A 35 7.63 -6.00 8.16
CA ALA A 35 6.77 -5.38 9.18
C ALA A 35 7.58 -4.90 10.40
N GLU A 36 8.50 -5.74 10.89
CA GLU A 36 9.39 -5.38 12.00
C GLU A 36 10.30 -4.20 11.64
N ALA A 37 10.92 -4.22 10.46
CA ALA A 37 11.78 -3.13 10.01
C ALA A 37 10.98 -1.82 9.82
N ALA A 38 9.75 -1.86 9.29
CA ALA A 38 8.89 -0.71 9.20
C ALA A 38 8.53 -0.12 10.58
N ALA A 39 8.23 -0.97 11.57
CA ALA A 39 7.97 -0.53 12.93
C ALA A 39 9.22 0.09 13.60
N GLN A 40 10.41 -0.46 13.35
CA GLN A 40 11.68 0.11 13.81
C GLN A 40 11.94 1.47 13.13
N LEU A 41 11.67 1.59 11.83
CA LEU A 41 11.86 2.84 11.09
C LEU A 41 10.94 3.96 11.60
N VAL A 42 9.69 3.64 11.96
CA VAL A 42 8.78 4.57 12.64
C VAL A 42 9.31 4.97 14.01
N GLY A 43 9.97 4.05 14.71
CA GLY A 43 10.57 4.30 16.03
C GLY A 43 9.56 4.18 17.18
N VAL A 44 8.61 3.24 17.09
CA VAL A 44 7.62 2.98 18.15
C VAL A 44 8.04 1.82 19.04
N GLU A 45 7.64 1.90 20.31
CA GLU A 45 7.84 0.85 21.31
C GLU A 45 6.76 -0.25 21.20
N ARG A 46 7.03 -1.43 21.75
CA ARG A 46 6.01 -2.49 21.85
C ARG A 46 4.78 -1.98 22.60
N SER A 47 3.61 -2.52 22.26
CA SER A 47 2.28 -2.06 22.69
C SER A 47 1.83 -0.71 22.12
N ALA A 48 2.59 -0.10 21.20
CA ALA A 48 2.11 1.08 20.47
C ALA A 48 0.87 0.74 19.64
N GLU A 49 -0.01 1.72 19.50
CA GLU A 49 -1.19 1.67 18.63
C GLU A 49 -0.76 1.96 17.18
N ILE A 50 -0.79 0.94 16.33
CA ILE A 50 -0.38 1.03 14.92
C ILE A 50 -1.59 0.89 14.01
N LEU A 51 -1.73 1.81 13.06
CA LEU A 51 -2.67 1.70 11.95
C LEU A 51 -1.93 1.15 10.72
N ASP A 52 -2.35 -0.02 10.21
CA ASP A 52 -1.90 -0.59 8.94
C ASP A 52 -2.98 -0.33 7.88
N VAL A 53 -2.69 0.53 6.88
CA VAL A 53 -3.71 1.04 5.96
C VAL A 53 -3.17 1.42 4.57
N PRO A 54 -3.72 0.85 3.49
CA PRO A 54 -4.62 -0.31 3.46
C PRO A 54 -3.89 -1.59 3.86
N THR A 55 -4.55 -2.41 4.69
CA THR A 55 -3.92 -3.61 5.27
C THR A 55 -3.95 -4.84 4.34
N GLY A 56 -4.82 -4.83 3.33
CA GLY A 56 -5.06 -5.97 2.46
C GLY A 56 -5.48 -7.21 3.26
N PHE A 57 -4.87 -8.35 2.92
CA PHE A 57 -5.08 -9.61 3.65
C PHE A 57 -4.25 -9.73 4.94
N GLY A 58 -3.74 -8.61 5.47
CA GLY A 58 -3.10 -8.54 6.79
C GLY A 58 -1.65 -9.02 6.85
N ARG A 59 -0.94 -9.06 5.74
CA ARG A 59 0.42 -9.61 5.68
C ARG A 59 1.45 -8.89 6.57
N HIS A 60 1.25 -7.62 6.89
CA HIS A 60 2.06 -6.85 7.85
C HIS A 60 1.39 -6.76 9.23
N ALA A 61 0.08 -6.53 9.27
CA ALA A 61 -0.66 -6.40 10.52
C ALA A 61 -0.54 -7.64 11.42
N ILE A 62 -0.63 -8.85 10.84
CA ILE A 62 -0.55 -10.10 11.60
C ILE A 62 0.83 -10.30 12.26
N PRO A 63 1.97 -10.17 11.55
CA PRO A 63 3.28 -10.22 12.18
C PRO A 63 3.49 -9.14 13.25
N LEU A 64 3.07 -7.90 13.00
CA LEU A 64 3.18 -6.81 13.99
C LEU A 64 2.44 -7.13 15.29
N ALA A 65 1.23 -7.66 15.18
CA ALA A 65 0.48 -8.09 16.37
C ALA A 65 1.20 -9.21 17.14
N LYS A 66 1.81 -10.16 16.43
CA LYS A 66 2.65 -11.22 17.05
C LYS A 66 3.90 -10.67 17.75
N LEU A 67 4.41 -9.52 17.29
CA LEU A 67 5.51 -8.81 17.96
C LEU A 67 5.06 -8.01 19.19
N GLY A 68 3.76 -7.94 19.46
CA GLY A 68 3.20 -7.31 20.65
C GLY A 68 2.72 -5.88 20.44
N PHE A 69 2.52 -5.44 19.19
CA PHE A 69 1.88 -4.16 18.87
C PHE A 69 0.35 -4.29 18.88
N HIS A 70 -0.36 -3.22 19.21
CA HIS A 70 -1.79 -3.12 19.07
C HIS A 70 -2.14 -2.63 17.66
N VAL A 71 -2.41 -3.55 16.74
CA VAL A 71 -2.57 -3.22 15.33
C VAL A 71 -4.04 -3.12 14.94
N THR A 72 -4.41 -2.03 14.29
CA THR A 72 -5.67 -1.91 13.58
C THR A 72 -5.41 -1.93 12.08
N GLY A 73 -5.92 -2.95 11.39
CA GLY A 73 -5.86 -3.07 9.94
C GLY A 73 -7.13 -2.48 9.31
N VAL A 74 -6.96 -1.54 8.40
CA VAL A 74 -8.05 -0.93 7.63
C VAL A 74 -7.89 -1.27 6.17
N ASP A 75 -8.97 -1.71 5.53
CA ASP A 75 -9.04 -1.88 4.09
C ASP A 75 -10.46 -1.61 3.58
N ARG A 76 -10.59 -1.18 2.34
CA ARG A 76 -11.88 -0.99 1.68
C ARG A 76 -12.47 -2.32 1.22
N SER A 77 -11.64 -3.28 0.80
CA SER A 77 -12.06 -4.58 0.33
C SER A 77 -12.50 -5.51 1.46
N GLY A 78 -13.77 -5.87 1.48
CA GLY A 78 -14.32 -6.87 2.39
C GLY A 78 -13.74 -8.27 2.14
N VAL A 79 -13.35 -8.57 0.89
CA VAL A 79 -12.70 -9.83 0.48
C VAL A 79 -11.32 -9.95 1.12
N GLN A 80 -10.49 -8.90 1.01
CA GLN A 80 -9.18 -8.83 1.64
C GLN A 80 -9.27 -9.01 3.16
N LEU A 81 -10.17 -8.27 3.81
CA LEU A 81 -10.37 -8.35 5.25
C LEU A 81 -10.90 -9.71 5.72
N SER A 82 -11.69 -10.40 4.90
CA SER A 82 -12.15 -11.75 5.20
C SER A 82 -10.99 -12.73 5.22
N GLU A 83 -10.07 -12.62 4.26
CA GLU A 83 -8.84 -13.40 4.21
C GLU A 83 -7.91 -13.06 5.38
N ALA A 84 -7.78 -11.77 5.73
CA ALA A 84 -7.00 -11.32 6.88
C ALA A 84 -7.50 -11.94 8.19
N ARG A 85 -8.83 -11.92 8.43
CA ARG A 85 -9.45 -12.56 9.61
C ARG A 85 -9.20 -14.05 9.64
N ARG A 86 -9.34 -14.72 8.50
CA ARG A 86 -9.11 -16.16 8.38
C ARG A 86 -7.64 -16.52 8.72
N SER A 87 -6.71 -15.73 8.23
CA SER A 87 -5.27 -15.95 8.42
C SER A 87 -4.80 -15.61 9.84
N ALA A 88 -5.41 -14.61 10.48
CA ALA A 88 -5.08 -14.25 11.87
C ALA A 88 -5.63 -15.25 12.90
N GLY A 89 -6.77 -15.90 12.61
CA GLY A 89 -7.46 -16.77 13.56
C GLY A 89 -8.17 -15.99 14.67
N GLU A 90 -8.52 -16.67 15.77
CA GLU A 90 -9.17 -16.05 16.93
C GLU A 90 -8.12 -15.42 17.86
N VAL A 91 -7.83 -14.14 17.66
CA VAL A 91 -6.84 -13.36 18.42
C VAL A 91 -7.42 -11.99 18.77
N GLU A 92 -6.90 -11.36 19.83
CA GLU A 92 -7.33 -10.03 20.25
C GLU A 92 -6.87 -8.96 19.22
N TRP A 93 -5.68 -9.11 18.68
CA TRP A 93 -5.07 -8.25 17.68
C TRP A 93 -4.56 -9.09 16.49
N PRO A 94 -4.64 -8.57 15.23
CA PRO A 94 -5.12 -7.24 14.81
C PRO A 94 -6.63 -7.08 14.88
N LYS A 95 -7.11 -5.83 15.02
CA LYS A 95 -8.51 -5.45 14.75
C LYS A 95 -8.66 -5.14 13.27
N TRP A 96 -9.83 -5.44 12.70
CA TRP A 96 -10.08 -5.29 11.26
C TRP A 96 -11.30 -4.39 11.03
N ILE A 97 -11.10 -3.30 10.30
CA ILE A 97 -12.13 -2.29 10.00
C ILE A 97 -12.23 -2.10 8.50
N GLN A 98 -13.44 -2.19 7.96
CA GLN A 98 -13.71 -1.89 6.56
C GLN A 98 -13.99 -0.40 6.42
N ALA A 99 -13.08 0.34 5.77
CA ALA A 99 -13.22 1.77 5.51
C ALA A 99 -12.32 2.21 4.35
N ASP A 100 -12.62 3.38 3.80
CA ASP A 100 -11.74 4.06 2.87
C ASP A 100 -10.67 4.84 3.65
N PHE A 101 -9.40 4.72 3.25
CA PHE A 101 -8.30 5.42 3.92
C PHE A 101 -8.33 6.95 3.75
N ARG A 102 -9.19 7.45 2.86
CA ARG A 102 -9.46 8.89 2.68
C ARG A 102 -10.48 9.45 3.67
N GLU A 103 -11.16 8.56 4.44
CA GLU A 103 -12.15 8.90 5.46
C GLU A 103 -12.11 7.85 6.56
N LEU A 104 -11.16 7.99 7.48
CA LEU A 104 -10.92 7.02 8.55
C LEU A 104 -11.90 7.18 9.70
N PRO A 105 -12.56 6.09 10.18
CA PRO A 105 -13.56 6.15 11.24
C PRO A 105 -12.93 6.17 12.64
N PHE A 106 -11.93 7.03 12.83
CA PHE A 106 -11.22 7.16 14.10
C PHE A 106 -11.21 8.63 14.56
N GLU A 107 -11.13 8.82 15.86
CA GLU A 107 -10.89 10.12 16.46
C GLU A 107 -9.48 10.62 16.12
N ASP A 108 -9.27 11.94 16.26
CA ASP A 108 -7.95 12.54 16.11
C ASP A 108 -6.98 11.94 17.13
N GLU A 109 -5.70 11.86 16.80
CA GLU A 109 -4.63 11.47 17.71
C GLU A 109 -4.83 10.10 18.38
N THR A 110 -5.32 9.13 17.60
CA THR A 110 -5.57 7.76 18.08
C THR A 110 -4.33 6.88 18.03
N PHE A 111 -3.47 7.03 17.00
CA PHE A 111 -2.38 6.12 16.71
C PHE A 111 -1.00 6.74 16.97
N ASP A 112 -0.06 5.88 17.38
CA ASP A 112 1.36 6.25 17.52
C ASP A 112 2.09 6.18 16.17
N ALA A 113 1.62 5.29 15.28
CA ALA A 113 2.16 5.11 13.95
C ALA A 113 1.10 4.75 12.91
N VAL A 114 1.37 5.15 11.66
CA VAL A 114 0.62 4.72 10.48
C VAL A 114 1.59 4.03 9.51
N LEU A 115 1.22 2.87 9.00
CA LEU A 115 1.95 2.15 7.96
C LEU A 115 1.09 2.08 6.70
N CYS A 116 1.61 2.61 5.59
CA CYS A 116 0.99 2.56 4.27
C CYS A 116 2.00 1.92 3.30
N LEU A 117 2.00 0.59 3.26
CA LEU A 117 3.05 -0.20 2.64
C LEU A 117 2.59 -0.84 1.34
N PHE A 118 3.56 -1.30 0.55
CA PHE A 118 3.35 -2.06 -0.68
C PHE A 118 2.57 -1.30 -1.76
N THR A 119 3.02 -0.06 -2.06
CA THR A 119 2.49 0.74 -3.19
C THR A 119 0.97 0.92 -3.15
N SER A 120 0.44 1.31 -2.01
CA SER A 120 -1.01 1.48 -1.82
C SER A 120 -1.52 2.89 -2.17
N ILE A 121 -0.63 3.83 -2.44
CA ILE A 121 -0.95 5.19 -2.89
C ILE A 121 -0.83 5.32 -4.41
N GLY A 122 -1.41 6.38 -4.96
CA GLY A 122 -1.38 6.69 -6.39
C GLY A 122 -2.61 6.25 -7.17
N TYR A 123 -3.34 5.24 -6.70
CA TYR A 123 -4.53 4.70 -7.39
C TYR A 123 -5.71 5.69 -7.44
N ARG A 124 -5.72 6.70 -6.59
CA ARG A 124 -6.76 7.74 -6.52
C ARG A 124 -6.25 9.08 -7.03
N GLY A 125 -5.09 9.08 -7.69
CA GLY A 125 -4.39 10.29 -8.11
C GLY A 125 -3.94 11.16 -6.94
N GLU A 126 -3.33 12.31 -7.23
CA GLU A 126 -2.76 13.18 -6.20
C GLU A 126 -3.79 13.73 -5.22
N GLU A 127 -5.02 14.04 -5.67
CA GLU A 127 -6.08 14.55 -4.78
C GLU A 127 -6.52 13.48 -3.77
N GLY A 128 -6.68 12.22 -4.20
CA GLY A 128 -7.02 11.12 -3.32
C GLY A 128 -5.90 10.82 -2.31
N ASP A 129 -4.64 10.86 -2.74
CA ASP A 129 -3.49 10.66 -1.86
C ASP A 129 -3.35 11.83 -0.87
N ARG A 130 -3.62 13.06 -1.28
CA ARG A 130 -3.65 14.23 -0.39
C ARG A 130 -4.72 14.09 0.70
N ALA A 131 -5.91 13.60 0.35
CA ALA A 131 -6.97 13.31 1.33
C ALA A 131 -6.53 12.21 2.31
N ALA A 132 -5.96 11.11 1.82
CA ALA A 132 -5.45 10.03 2.65
C ALA A 132 -4.35 10.51 3.63
N PHE A 133 -3.39 11.29 3.14
CA PHE A 133 -2.32 11.84 3.99
C PHE A 133 -2.87 12.82 5.04
N GLY A 134 -3.93 13.57 4.71
CA GLY A 134 -4.66 14.39 5.68
C GLY A 134 -5.26 13.56 6.81
N GLU A 135 -5.87 12.42 6.48
CA GLU A 135 -6.40 11.48 7.47
C GLU A 135 -5.28 10.82 8.29
N PHE A 136 -4.17 10.41 7.66
CA PHE A 136 -3.02 9.88 8.39
C PHE A 136 -2.46 10.90 9.39
N LEU A 137 -2.31 12.16 8.95
CA LEU A 137 -1.87 13.24 9.84
C LEU A 137 -2.85 13.47 10.99
N ARG A 138 -4.17 13.46 10.71
CA ARG A 138 -5.22 13.67 11.72
C ARG A 138 -5.19 12.60 12.81
N VAL A 139 -5.16 11.33 12.41
CA VAL A 139 -5.26 10.20 13.35
C VAL A 139 -3.95 9.91 14.09
N LEU A 140 -2.81 10.41 13.63
CA LEU A 140 -1.54 10.31 14.35
C LEU A 140 -1.54 11.22 15.59
N ARG A 141 -0.96 10.73 16.67
CA ARG A 141 -0.61 11.56 17.85
C ARG A 141 0.50 12.54 17.50
N PRO A 142 0.62 13.70 18.19
CA PRO A 142 1.78 14.58 18.05
C PRO A 142 3.08 13.80 18.26
N GLY A 143 4.06 14.00 17.37
CA GLY A 143 5.33 13.26 17.37
C GLY A 143 5.25 11.85 16.76
N GLY A 144 4.05 11.32 16.51
CA GLY A 144 3.87 10.08 15.77
C GLY A 144 4.30 10.20 14.31
N ALA A 145 4.48 9.08 13.62
CA ALA A 145 4.96 9.10 12.25
C ALA A 145 4.21 8.14 11.33
N VAL A 146 4.19 8.47 10.05
CA VAL A 146 3.78 7.56 8.98
C VAL A 146 5.01 7.01 8.25
N VAL A 147 4.96 5.73 7.88
CA VAL A 147 5.86 5.14 6.88
C VAL A 147 5.05 4.76 5.66
N ILE A 148 5.48 5.25 4.50
CA ILE A 148 4.85 5.02 3.21
C ILE A 148 5.86 4.32 2.30
N GLU A 149 5.50 3.16 1.72
CA GLU A 149 6.24 2.56 0.61
C GLU A 149 5.49 2.85 -0.69
N ALA A 150 6.12 3.59 -1.58
CA ALA A 150 5.56 3.98 -2.87
C ALA A 150 6.30 3.32 -4.04
N LEU A 151 5.61 3.20 -5.18
CA LEU A 151 6.27 2.84 -6.44
C LEU A 151 7.20 3.98 -6.87
N HIS A 152 8.51 3.72 -6.82
CA HIS A 152 9.54 4.70 -7.12
C HIS A 152 9.63 4.97 -8.63
N ARG A 153 9.22 6.17 -9.07
CA ARG A 153 9.19 6.54 -10.50
C ARG A 153 10.53 6.35 -11.20
N ASP A 154 11.63 6.81 -10.58
CA ASP A 154 12.95 6.74 -11.22
C ASP A 154 13.41 5.29 -11.40
N ARG A 155 13.12 4.41 -10.43
CA ARG A 155 13.35 2.97 -10.54
C ARG A 155 12.47 2.35 -11.62
N LEU A 156 11.17 2.66 -11.60
CA LEU A 156 10.21 2.15 -12.57
C LEU A 156 10.67 2.46 -14.00
N MET A 157 11.06 3.71 -14.28
CA MET A 157 11.50 4.12 -15.62
C MET A 157 12.76 3.41 -16.08
N ALA A 158 13.65 3.03 -15.17
CA ALA A 158 14.87 2.29 -15.53
C ALA A 158 14.59 0.83 -15.95
N ILE A 159 13.48 0.25 -15.52
CA ILE A 159 13.11 -1.15 -15.77
C ILE A 159 11.77 -1.28 -16.51
N PHE A 160 11.22 -0.18 -17.01
CA PHE A 160 9.89 -0.14 -17.61
C PHE A 160 9.76 -1.08 -18.81
N GLN A 161 8.74 -1.91 -18.77
CA GLN A 161 8.36 -2.80 -19.85
C GLN A 161 6.90 -2.53 -20.23
N GLU A 162 6.65 -2.23 -21.49
CA GLU A 162 5.30 -2.00 -22.00
C GLU A 162 4.44 -3.27 -21.93
N ARG A 163 5.08 -4.44 -22.00
CA ARG A 163 4.40 -5.74 -21.95
C ARG A 163 5.19 -6.72 -21.13
N SER A 164 4.49 -7.46 -20.29
CA SER A 164 5.03 -8.60 -19.56
C SER A 164 3.99 -9.70 -19.45
N TRP A 165 4.44 -10.89 -19.10
CA TRP A 165 3.58 -11.99 -18.72
C TRP A 165 4.26 -12.81 -17.63
N ASP A 166 3.46 -13.25 -16.67
CA ASP A 166 3.92 -14.05 -15.55
C ASP A 166 3.09 -15.33 -15.45
N PRO A 167 3.74 -16.51 -15.32
CA PRO A 167 3.03 -17.75 -15.05
C PRO A 167 2.49 -17.73 -13.60
N LEU A 168 1.27 -18.20 -13.45
CA LEU A 168 0.61 -18.41 -12.16
C LEU A 168 0.43 -19.91 -11.91
N GLU A 169 -0.15 -20.26 -10.76
CA GLU A 169 -0.55 -21.66 -10.46
C GLU A 169 -1.65 -22.11 -11.44
N ASP A 170 -1.88 -23.43 -11.54
CA ASP A 170 -2.90 -24.07 -12.36
C ASP A 170 -2.86 -23.69 -13.86
N ASP A 171 -1.66 -23.57 -14.44
CA ASP A 171 -1.43 -23.19 -15.84
C ASP A 171 -2.04 -21.85 -16.24
N ALA A 172 -2.33 -20.97 -15.30
CA ALA A 172 -2.81 -19.64 -15.56
C ALA A 172 -1.65 -18.69 -15.89
N LEU A 173 -1.96 -17.61 -16.63
CA LEU A 173 -1.01 -16.55 -17.00
C LEU A 173 -1.61 -15.18 -16.62
N LEU A 174 -0.78 -14.31 -16.05
CA LEU A 174 -1.06 -12.89 -15.95
C LEU A 174 -0.37 -12.18 -17.12
N LEU A 175 -1.15 -11.53 -17.97
CA LEU A 175 -0.64 -10.65 -19.03
C LEU A 175 -0.81 -9.21 -18.59
N GLU A 176 0.20 -8.40 -18.83
CA GLU A 176 0.16 -6.97 -18.50
C GLU A 176 0.58 -6.15 -19.70
N GLU A 177 -0.24 -5.18 -20.10
CA GLU A 177 0.11 -4.13 -21.05
C GLU A 177 0.10 -2.78 -20.32
N ARG A 178 1.20 -2.03 -20.41
CA ARG A 178 1.42 -0.78 -19.66
C ARG A 178 1.68 0.38 -20.60
N ARG A 179 1.11 1.51 -20.28
CA ARG A 179 1.35 2.82 -20.92
C ARG A 179 1.71 3.84 -19.86
N PHE A 180 2.75 4.61 -20.08
CA PHE A 180 3.16 5.66 -19.16
C PHE A 180 2.87 7.05 -19.74
N ASP A 181 2.08 7.84 -19.04
CA ASP A 181 1.87 9.26 -19.34
C ASP A 181 2.96 10.08 -18.62
N TYR A 182 3.90 10.61 -19.39
CA TYR A 182 5.02 11.41 -18.86
C TYR A 182 4.59 12.77 -18.33
N VAL A 183 3.44 13.31 -18.76
CA VAL A 183 2.93 14.60 -18.32
C VAL A 183 2.15 14.46 -17.02
N ALA A 184 1.23 13.51 -16.95
CA ALA A 184 0.49 13.20 -15.73
C ALA A 184 1.35 12.48 -14.68
N GLY A 185 2.42 11.79 -15.09
CA GLY A 185 3.20 10.90 -14.21
C GLY A 185 2.40 9.68 -13.77
N GLU A 186 1.58 9.16 -14.68
CA GLU A 186 0.70 8.02 -14.43
C GLU A 186 1.07 6.83 -15.30
N ILE A 187 0.94 5.64 -14.74
CA ILE A 187 0.97 4.38 -15.47
C ILE A 187 -0.45 3.85 -15.60
N GLU A 188 -0.88 3.55 -16.82
CA GLU A 188 -2.09 2.79 -17.08
C GLU A 188 -1.68 1.35 -17.37
N THR A 189 -2.31 0.41 -16.68
CA THR A 189 -2.01 -1.02 -16.82
C THR A 189 -3.29 -1.77 -17.15
N ASP A 190 -3.25 -2.54 -18.24
CA ASP A 190 -4.25 -3.55 -18.58
C ASP A 190 -3.77 -4.90 -18.05
N HIS A 191 -4.39 -5.42 -17.01
CA HIS A 191 -4.18 -6.77 -16.51
C HIS A 191 -5.16 -7.73 -17.20
N THR A 192 -4.68 -8.85 -17.70
CA THR A 192 -5.51 -9.94 -18.19
C THR A 192 -5.06 -11.25 -17.56
N LEU A 193 -5.92 -11.80 -16.72
CA LEU A 193 -5.79 -13.17 -16.20
C LEU A 193 -6.33 -14.13 -17.25
N LEU A 194 -5.50 -15.07 -17.69
CA LEU A 194 -5.88 -16.18 -18.56
C LEU A 194 -5.76 -17.49 -17.76
N ALA A 195 -6.85 -18.18 -17.56
CA ALA A 195 -6.93 -19.54 -17.05
C ALA A 195 -7.53 -20.46 -18.11
N VAL A 196 -7.55 -21.77 -17.86
CA VAL A 196 -7.98 -22.79 -18.85
C VAL A 196 -9.36 -22.49 -19.44
N ASP A 197 -10.32 -22.10 -18.59
CA ASP A 197 -11.71 -21.85 -18.99
C ASP A 197 -12.16 -20.40 -18.72
N GLU A 198 -11.24 -19.50 -18.37
CA GLU A 198 -11.59 -18.16 -17.94
C GLU A 198 -10.62 -17.10 -18.46
N ARG A 199 -11.17 -15.96 -18.86
CA ARG A 199 -10.42 -14.74 -19.14
C ARG A 199 -11.06 -13.58 -18.37
N ARG A 200 -10.30 -12.97 -17.47
CA ARG A 200 -10.70 -11.75 -16.76
C ARG A 200 -9.69 -10.63 -17.08
N GLY A 201 -10.20 -9.42 -17.28
CA GLY A 201 -9.37 -8.26 -17.53
C GLY A 201 -9.80 -7.10 -16.66
N VAL A 202 -8.83 -6.34 -16.14
CA VAL A 202 -9.06 -5.08 -15.42
C VAL A 202 -8.04 -4.06 -15.88
N THR A 203 -8.47 -2.83 -16.10
CA THR A 203 -7.59 -1.69 -16.40
C THR A 203 -7.58 -0.75 -15.21
N PHE A 204 -6.39 -0.37 -14.74
CA PHE A 204 -6.24 0.60 -13.67
C PHE A 204 -5.17 1.62 -13.97
N ARG A 205 -5.24 2.76 -13.29
CA ARG A 205 -4.25 3.83 -13.34
C ARG A 205 -3.60 4.02 -11.98
N LEU A 206 -2.32 4.35 -12.02
CA LEU A 206 -1.53 4.59 -10.83
C LEU A 206 -0.67 5.85 -11.05
N ARG A 207 -0.87 6.86 -10.23
CA ARG A 207 0.05 8.00 -10.13
C ARG A 207 1.36 7.53 -9.50
N VAL A 208 2.46 7.74 -10.19
CA VAL A 208 3.79 7.30 -9.75
C VAL A 208 4.63 8.52 -9.39
N TYR A 209 5.09 8.57 -8.16
CA TYR A 209 5.81 9.71 -7.61
C TYR A 209 7.32 9.58 -7.73
N THR A 210 7.99 10.71 -8.01
CA THR A 210 9.38 10.90 -7.60
C THR A 210 9.44 11.17 -6.10
N ALA A 211 10.60 10.95 -5.48
CA ALA A 211 10.77 11.25 -4.06
C ALA A 211 10.48 12.74 -3.76
N THR A 212 10.88 13.65 -4.64
CA THR A 212 10.66 15.09 -4.47
C THR A 212 9.19 15.49 -4.55
N GLU A 213 8.40 14.85 -5.41
CA GLU A 213 6.95 15.08 -5.50
C GLU A 213 6.26 14.61 -4.22
N LEU A 214 6.59 13.39 -3.75
CA LEU A 214 5.97 12.82 -2.56
C LEU A 214 6.32 13.60 -1.28
N VAL A 215 7.59 14.00 -1.12
CA VAL A 215 8.03 14.87 -0.01
C VAL A 215 7.27 16.19 0.00
N ARG A 216 7.12 16.82 -1.18
CA ARG A 216 6.36 18.09 -1.27
C ARG A 216 4.89 17.88 -0.92
N LEU A 217 4.26 16.82 -1.40
CA LEU A 217 2.87 16.53 -1.11
C LEU A 217 2.63 16.31 0.40
N LEU A 218 3.51 15.56 1.07
CA LEU A 218 3.45 15.35 2.51
C LEU A 218 3.69 16.64 3.31
N HIS A 219 4.65 17.45 2.89
CA HIS A 219 4.91 18.77 3.49
C HIS A 219 3.70 19.70 3.35
N ASP A 220 3.08 19.75 2.17
CA ASP A 220 1.90 20.59 1.90
C ASP A 220 0.68 20.15 2.72
N VAL A 221 0.58 18.88 3.10
CA VAL A 221 -0.45 18.36 4.02
C VAL A 221 -0.19 18.75 5.47
N GLY A 222 1.07 19.00 5.85
CA GLY A 222 1.44 19.44 7.19
C GLY A 222 2.39 18.52 7.95
N PHE A 223 2.94 17.49 7.32
CA PHE A 223 3.99 16.67 7.92
C PHE A 223 5.31 17.46 8.02
N GLY A 224 6.03 17.25 9.12
CA GLY A 224 7.41 17.67 9.29
C GLY A 224 8.39 16.50 9.32
N GLU A 225 9.69 16.77 9.41
CA GLU A 225 10.75 15.76 9.49
C GLU A 225 10.55 14.60 8.50
N ILE A 226 10.65 14.91 7.20
CA ILE A 226 10.40 13.94 6.13
C ILE A 226 11.73 13.39 5.63
N ASP A 227 11.92 12.07 5.80
CA ASP A 227 13.11 11.33 5.35
C ASP A 227 12.74 10.32 4.27
N CYS A 228 13.67 10.11 3.31
CA CYS A 228 13.50 9.12 2.24
C CYS A 228 14.62 8.07 2.31
N PHE A 229 14.22 6.80 2.20
CA PHE A 229 15.08 5.65 2.29
C PHE A 229 14.89 4.71 1.09
N GLY A 230 15.87 3.88 0.84
CA GLY A 230 15.85 2.85 -0.19
C GLY A 230 15.18 1.54 0.24
N ASP A 231 15.05 1.33 1.54
CA ASP A 231 14.40 0.18 2.18
C ASP A 231 13.90 0.55 3.58
N PHE A 232 13.38 -0.44 4.32
CA PHE A 232 12.91 -0.25 5.69
C PHE A 232 14.03 -0.24 6.74
N GLU A 233 15.22 -0.70 6.41
CA GLU A 233 16.41 -0.67 7.28
C GLU A 233 17.16 0.66 7.24
N GLY A 234 16.67 1.63 6.44
CA GLY A 234 17.24 2.98 6.36
C GLY A 234 18.38 3.12 5.35
N ALA A 235 18.50 2.21 4.38
CA ALA A 235 19.49 2.37 3.31
C ALA A 235 19.28 3.66 2.50
N PRO A 236 20.35 4.26 1.96
CA PRO A 236 20.23 5.46 1.14
C PRO A 236 19.33 5.25 -0.08
N LEU A 237 18.46 6.22 -0.36
CA LEU A 237 17.64 6.23 -1.56
C LEU A 237 18.53 6.35 -2.80
N SER A 238 18.24 5.53 -3.80
CA SER A 238 18.85 5.56 -5.14
C SER A 238 17.82 5.21 -6.21
N ARG A 239 18.15 5.42 -7.47
CA ARG A 239 17.28 5.01 -8.59
C ARG A 239 17.04 3.49 -8.70
N GLU A 240 17.77 2.69 -7.95
CA GLU A 240 17.71 1.22 -8.00
C GLU A 240 16.93 0.64 -6.80
N THR A 241 16.63 1.49 -5.81
CA THR A 241 15.97 1.08 -4.56
C THR A 241 14.47 1.36 -4.57
N ARG A 242 13.77 0.85 -3.57
CA ARG A 242 12.40 1.23 -3.26
C ARG A 242 12.36 2.72 -2.87
N LEU A 243 11.17 3.30 -2.81
CA LEU A 243 10.93 4.60 -2.20
C LEU A 243 10.15 4.37 -0.90
N VAL A 244 10.85 4.45 0.21
CA VAL A 244 10.27 4.41 1.55
C VAL A 244 10.40 5.80 2.15
N VAL A 245 9.28 6.38 2.58
CA VAL A 245 9.24 7.71 3.16
C VAL A 245 8.72 7.61 4.59
N ARG A 246 9.45 8.19 5.53
CA ARG A 246 8.99 8.44 6.90
C ARG A 246 8.68 9.92 7.05
N ALA A 247 7.48 10.24 7.57
CA ALA A 247 7.10 11.62 7.85
C ALA A 247 6.47 11.72 9.24
N ARG A 248 6.83 12.73 10.04
CA ARG A 248 6.35 12.92 11.41
C ARG A 248 5.26 13.98 11.47
N LYS A 249 4.29 13.74 12.35
CA LYS A 249 3.36 14.79 12.80
C LYS A 249 4.10 15.72 13.76
N PRO A 250 4.10 17.04 13.52
CA PRO A 250 4.68 18.04 14.41
C PRO A 250 4.11 18.01 15.84
#